data_b4f008167947a13e74ed325dc81bb5e2
#
_entry.id   b4f008167947a13e74ed325dc81bb5e2
#
_cell.length_a   1.000
_cell.length_b   1.000
_cell.length_c   1.000
_cell.angle_alpha   90.00
_cell.angle_beta   90.00
_cell.angle_gamma   90.00
#
_symmetry.space_group_name_H-M   'P 1'
#
loop_
_entity.id
_entity.type
_entity.pdbx_description
1 polymer ?
#
loop_
_entity_poly.entity_id
_entity_poly.type
_entity_poly.pdbx_seq_one_letter_code
_entity_poly.pdbx_strand_id
1 'polypeptide(L)'
;MWLSRLFALLFLAAVAVEGQVKWWESATLYQVYPRSLKDTNGDGVGDIRGIIQVIPHLVEAGIDTVWLSPIYKSPMKDFGYDISDFYSVDPIFGTWDDFLALVRFLRDAGLRLVMDMVPNHTSDEHDWFLRSVNREDPFTDYYIWKDSLGVDANGTQIPPNNWLSAFAGSAWQWNEQRQQFYLHQFTAGQPDLDYRNPLVLQEMKNVLRFWLDNGVDGFRIDAPPHIIEHADFADEPPTNDPECPEQQFCQLQHIYTMNQPETLDVLREFRKTIDEYQIETGRVIVLMSEPSNLHNFTMSYYGTEADPIMDFPFNFNFIYDLPAETLAIDIQNAIEKWILDMPAGKTPNWVTGNHDQKRTRARQGAEFAIALNMINLLLPGVSVTYYGEEINMDNTFITWEQTQDPQGCNAGPDNYFLYSRDPERTPFQWNDQLNAGFTSGVSTWLPVNENYLELNLEAQRAEVRSEFKIYQALTEARKTAPAIILGNLNYVIVEEYVFAFTREITGAADNYLVVINSGYADARVNIRAALPQLPEIGFAYVTSLDSLITANDPVVLSDCQIVARGGLVILWK
;
A
#
# COMPACT_ATOMS: atom_id res chain seq x y z
N MET A 1 -4.15 -44.62 6.54
CA MET A 1 -4.30 -43.36 7.31
C MET A 1 -3.14 -42.99 8.22
N TRP A 2 -2.37 -43.90 8.79
CA TRP A 2 -1.20 -43.57 9.64
C TRP A 2 0.09 -43.31 8.83
N LEU A 3 0.30 -43.99 7.73
CA LEU A 3 1.46 -43.81 6.87
C LEU A 3 1.45 -42.46 6.11
N SER A 4 0.29 -41.96 5.72
CA SER A 4 0.17 -40.65 5.03
C SER A 4 0.46 -39.47 5.95
N ARG A 5 0.16 -39.58 7.24
CA ARG A 5 0.51 -38.55 8.24
C ARG A 5 2.01 -38.54 8.60
N LEU A 6 2.66 -39.71 8.56
CA LEU A 6 4.10 -39.81 8.78
C LEU A 6 4.91 -39.25 7.61
N PHE A 7 4.44 -39.43 6.37
CA PHE A 7 5.07 -38.82 5.18
C PHE A 7 4.88 -37.30 5.12
N ALA A 8 3.72 -36.77 5.51
CA ALA A 8 3.49 -35.32 5.61
C ALA A 8 4.35 -34.67 6.72
N LEU A 9 4.54 -35.35 7.85
CA LEU A 9 5.42 -34.91 8.94
C LEU A 9 6.92 -34.99 8.57
N LEU A 10 7.32 -35.99 7.79
CA LEU A 10 8.69 -36.13 7.30
C LEU A 10 8.98 -35.12 6.16
N PHE A 11 7.99 -34.76 5.34
CA PHE A 11 8.12 -33.73 4.31
C PHE A 11 8.21 -32.33 4.93
N LEU A 12 7.39 -32.05 5.97
CA LEU A 12 7.51 -30.83 6.78
C LEU A 12 8.86 -30.76 7.54
N ALA A 13 9.42 -31.89 7.97
CA ALA A 13 10.72 -31.93 8.63
C ALA A 13 11.90 -31.83 7.65
N ALA A 14 11.76 -32.24 6.38
CA ALA A 14 12.80 -32.13 5.36
C ALA A 14 12.90 -30.72 4.74
N VAL A 15 11.80 -29.93 4.76
CA VAL A 15 11.79 -28.50 4.39
C VAL A 15 12.33 -27.62 5.53
N ALA A 16 12.45 -28.14 6.74
CA ALA A 16 12.97 -27.41 7.93
C ALA A 16 14.50 -27.23 7.97
N VAL A 17 15.23 -27.51 6.90
CA VAL A 17 16.70 -27.40 6.86
C VAL A 17 17.22 -26.31 5.91
N GLU A 18 16.37 -25.65 5.12
CA GLU A 18 16.74 -24.45 4.37
C GLU A 18 15.82 -23.29 4.81
N GLY A 19 16.39 -22.31 5.50
CA GLY A 19 15.84 -21.00 5.89
C GLY A 19 14.34 -20.97 6.19
N GLN A 20 13.99 -20.91 7.47
CA GLN A 20 12.59 -20.80 7.89
C GLN A 20 11.96 -19.58 7.20
N VAL A 21 10.97 -19.79 6.31
CA VAL A 21 10.23 -18.71 5.63
C VAL A 21 9.70 -17.74 6.70
N LYS A 22 10.06 -16.47 6.60
CA LYS A 22 9.58 -15.47 7.55
C LYS A 22 8.06 -15.31 7.36
N TRP A 23 7.34 -15.03 8.44
CA TRP A 23 5.89 -14.97 8.45
C TRP A 23 5.28 -14.02 7.41
N TRP A 24 6.02 -12.99 6.99
CA TRP A 24 5.55 -11.98 6.04
C TRP A 24 5.86 -12.32 4.57
N GLU A 25 6.79 -13.23 4.28
CA GLU A 25 7.28 -13.49 2.90
C GLU A 25 6.21 -14.02 1.93
N SER A 26 5.10 -14.56 2.45
CA SER A 26 3.95 -15.00 1.66
C SER A 26 2.63 -14.41 2.18
N ALA A 27 2.69 -13.39 3.03
CA ALA A 27 1.51 -12.82 3.68
C ALA A 27 0.57 -12.13 2.68
N THR A 28 -0.71 -12.14 3.04
CA THR A 28 -1.72 -11.23 2.51
C THR A 28 -1.82 -10.05 3.47
N LEU A 29 -1.32 -8.90 3.02
CA LEU A 29 -1.32 -7.64 3.74
C LEU A 29 -2.57 -6.84 3.38
N TYR A 30 -3.32 -6.37 4.38
CA TYR A 30 -4.54 -5.59 4.16
C TYR A 30 -4.36 -4.18 4.71
N GLN A 31 -4.36 -3.20 3.81
CA GLN A 31 -4.28 -1.80 4.19
C GLN A 31 -5.64 -1.30 4.70
N VAL A 32 -5.68 -0.91 5.94
CA VAL A 32 -6.81 -0.25 6.58
C VAL A 32 -6.60 1.25 6.58
N TYR A 33 -7.55 1.99 6.01
CA TYR A 33 -7.67 3.44 6.22
C TYR A 33 -8.64 3.65 7.38
N PRO A 34 -8.16 3.92 8.61
CA PRO A 34 -8.96 3.80 9.84
C PRO A 34 -10.26 4.60 9.80
N ARG A 35 -10.19 5.85 9.28
CA ARG A 35 -11.34 6.77 9.17
C ARG A 35 -12.51 6.21 8.36
N SER A 36 -12.24 5.26 7.45
CA SER A 36 -13.21 4.78 6.46
C SER A 36 -13.61 3.33 6.62
N LEU A 37 -13.04 2.59 7.60
CA LEU A 37 -13.36 1.17 7.72
C LEU A 37 -14.67 0.93 8.47
N LYS A 38 -14.82 1.45 9.70
CA LYS A 38 -16.01 1.25 10.54
C LYS A 38 -16.04 2.26 11.69
N ASP A 39 -17.15 2.97 11.83
CA ASP A 39 -17.44 3.89 12.93
C ASP A 39 -18.35 3.21 13.96
N THR A 40 -17.95 3.23 15.24
CA THR A 40 -18.71 2.62 16.34
C THR A 40 -19.32 3.63 17.30
N ASN A 41 -18.89 4.88 17.27
CA ASN A 41 -19.34 5.93 18.17
C ASN A 41 -20.41 6.85 17.54
N GLY A 42 -20.58 6.80 16.21
CA GLY A 42 -21.61 7.52 15.46
C GLY A 42 -21.23 8.96 15.09
N ASP A 43 -19.94 9.30 15.13
CA ASP A 43 -19.45 10.64 14.77
C ASP A 43 -19.17 10.79 13.25
N GLY A 44 -19.27 9.71 12.49
CA GLY A 44 -19.04 9.66 11.04
C GLY A 44 -17.62 9.37 10.63
N VAL A 45 -16.71 9.12 11.58
CA VAL A 45 -15.32 8.76 11.36
C VAL A 45 -15.05 7.36 11.92
N GLY A 46 -14.42 6.51 11.13
CA GLY A 46 -14.05 5.16 11.58
C GLY A 46 -13.05 5.20 12.74
N ASP A 47 -13.13 4.20 13.62
CA ASP A 47 -12.37 4.15 14.86
C ASP A 47 -11.74 2.76 15.12
N ILE A 48 -10.85 2.69 16.12
CA ILE A 48 -10.14 1.45 16.51
C ILE A 48 -11.10 0.36 16.96
N ARG A 49 -12.19 0.71 17.64
CA ARG A 49 -13.22 -0.27 18.04
C ARG A 49 -13.95 -0.83 16.85
N GLY A 50 -14.13 -0.02 15.80
CA GLY A 50 -14.64 -0.46 14.51
C GLY A 50 -13.72 -1.47 13.85
N ILE A 51 -12.40 -1.23 13.87
CA ILE A 51 -11.42 -2.19 13.37
C ILE A 51 -11.51 -3.51 14.17
N ILE A 52 -11.62 -3.44 15.50
CA ILE A 52 -11.81 -4.63 16.34
C ILE A 52 -13.09 -5.39 15.97
N GLN A 53 -14.20 -4.70 15.72
CA GLN A 53 -15.47 -5.31 15.32
C GLN A 53 -15.37 -6.09 14.01
N VAL A 54 -14.53 -5.66 13.08
CA VAL A 54 -14.41 -6.26 11.75
C VAL A 54 -13.29 -7.30 11.64
N ILE A 55 -12.55 -7.61 12.71
CA ILE A 55 -11.56 -8.69 12.73
C ILE A 55 -12.12 -10.02 12.18
N PRO A 56 -13.35 -10.45 12.52
CA PRO A 56 -13.92 -11.65 11.91
C PRO A 56 -14.02 -11.61 10.38
N HIS A 57 -14.29 -10.44 9.80
CA HIS A 57 -14.26 -10.25 8.34
C HIS A 57 -12.85 -10.40 7.78
N LEU A 58 -11.83 -9.82 8.42
CA LEU A 58 -10.44 -9.93 7.98
C LEU A 58 -9.96 -11.39 8.00
N VAL A 59 -10.33 -12.15 9.04
CA VAL A 59 -10.06 -13.59 9.13
C VAL A 59 -10.79 -14.35 8.03
N GLU A 60 -12.08 -14.05 7.81
CA GLU A 60 -12.91 -14.65 6.75
C GLU A 60 -12.36 -14.35 5.35
N ALA A 61 -11.85 -13.13 5.13
CA ALA A 61 -11.20 -12.71 3.89
C ALA A 61 -9.82 -13.36 3.68
N GLY A 62 -9.29 -14.08 4.67
CA GLY A 62 -8.00 -14.75 4.57
C GLY A 62 -6.80 -13.82 4.76
N ILE A 63 -6.95 -12.71 5.47
CA ILE A 63 -5.87 -11.78 5.76
C ILE A 63 -4.90 -12.38 6.79
N ASP A 64 -3.61 -12.04 6.66
CA ASP A 64 -2.54 -12.42 7.61
C ASP A 64 -2.08 -11.23 8.43
N THR A 65 -2.08 -10.04 7.82
CA THR A 65 -1.50 -8.84 8.40
C THR A 65 -2.36 -7.62 8.10
N VAL A 66 -2.65 -6.85 9.12
CA VAL A 66 -3.29 -5.54 9.01
C VAL A 66 -2.22 -4.46 8.99
N TRP A 67 -2.23 -3.61 7.96
CA TRP A 67 -1.45 -2.39 7.90
C TRP A 67 -2.38 -1.19 8.12
N LEU A 68 -2.15 -0.43 9.20
CA LEU A 68 -2.91 0.77 9.53
C LEU A 68 -2.23 2.02 8.97
N SER A 69 -2.95 2.81 8.18
CA SER A 69 -2.61 4.22 7.97
C SER A 69 -2.62 4.96 9.33
N PRO A 70 -1.95 6.12 9.46
CA PRO A 70 -1.65 6.72 10.76
C PRO A 70 -2.85 6.90 11.70
N ILE A 71 -2.67 6.51 12.96
CA ILE A 71 -3.62 6.72 14.06
C ILE A 71 -3.04 7.59 15.17
N TYR A 72 -1.86 8.15 14.95
CA TYR A 72 -1.17 9.04 15.89
C TYR A 72 -1.97 10.34 16.09
N LYS A 73 -1.70 11.02 17.21
CA LYS A 73 -2.30 12.33 17.44
C LYS A 73 -1.91 13.31 16.34
N SER A 74 -2.93 13.95 15.74
CA SER A 74 -2.77 14.81 14.58
C SER A 74 -3.86 15.88 14.55
N PRO A 75 -3.58 17.12 14.12
CA PRO A 75 -4.62 18.12 13.83
C PRO A 75 -5.41 17.81 12.56
N MET A 76 -5.08 16.72 11.84
CA MET A 76 -5.80 16.22 10.66
C MET A 76 -5.79 17.15 9.44
N LYS A 77 -4.73 17.95 9.27
CA LYS A 77 -4.53 18.79 8.07
C LYS A 77 -4.27 17.94 6.82
N ASP A 78 -3.63 16.76 7.03
CA ASP A 78 -3.46 15.70 6.02
C ASP A 78 -3.90 14.33 6.59
N PHE A 79 -5.05 14.30 7.26
CA PHE A 79 -5.77 13.12 7.72
C PHE A 79 -4.94 12.08 8.48
N GLY A 80 -4.01 12.55 9.33
CA GLY A 80 -3.20 11.71 10.20
C GLY A 80 -1.73 11.67 9.82
N TYR A 81 -1.35 12.09 8.61
CA TYR A 81 0.05 12.18 8.20
C TYR A 81 0.77 13.40 8.77
N ASP A 82 0.06 14.41 9.27
CA ASP A 82 0.57 15.57 10.01
C ASP A 82 0.59 15.28 11.52
N ILE A 83 1.57 14.51 11.98
CA ILE A 83 1.63 13.98 13.35
C ILE A 83 2.09 15.03 14.35
N SER A 84 1.27 15.29 15.38
CA SER A 84 1.59 16.22 16.47
C SER A 84 2.14 15.54 17.74
N ASP A 85 2.00 14.22 17.86
CA ASP A 85 2.60 13.40 18.91
C ASP A 85 2.71 11.95 18.44
N PHE A 86 3.93 11.45 18.26
CA PHE A 86 4.22 10.07 17.83
C PHE A 86 3.96 9.00 18.90
N TYR A 87 3.75 9.39 20.16
CA TYR A 87 3.64 8.48 21.30
C TYR A 87 2.20 8.30 21.79
N SER A 88 1.22 8.90 21.13
CA SER A 88 -0.18 8.81 21.50
C SER A 88 -1.09 8.51 20.32
N VAL A 89 -2.24 7.90 20.62
CA VAL A 89 -3.34 7.68 19.67
C VAL A 89 -4.19 8.95 19.63
N ASP A 90 -4.63 9.34 18.42
CA ASP A 90 -5.55 10.46 18.26
C ASP A 90 -6.93 10.10 18.86
N PRO A 91 -7.53 11.01 19.66
CA PRO A 91 -8.84 10.78 20.27
C PRO A 91 -9.96 10.50 19.27
N ILE A 92 -9.85 10.94 18.00
CA ILE A 92 -10.83 10.66 16.94
C ILE A 92 -10.89 9.15 16.62
N PHE A 93 -9.78 8.43 16.78
CA PHE A 93 -9.71 7.00 16.56
C PHE A 93 -9.94 6.17 17.82
N GLY A 94 -9.84 6.77 19.00
CA GLY A 94 -10.04 6.08 20.27
C GLY A 94 -8.99 6.40 21.33
N THR A 95 -8.86 5.51 22.30
CA THR A 95 -7.93 5.64 23.42
C THR A 95 -6.72 4.73 23.28
N TRP A 96 -5.72 4.96 24.13
CA TRP A 96 -4.58 4.03 24.27
C TRP A 96 -5.01 2.60 24.65
N ASP A 97 -6.03 2.48 25.52
CA ASP A 97 -6.57 1.16 25.90
C ASP A 97 -7.27 0.47 24.72
N ASP A 98 -7.91 1.23 23.80
CA ASP A 98 -8.48 0.68 22.58
C ASP A 98 -7.38 0.16 21.63
N PHE A 99 -6.26 0.87 21.52
CA PHE A 99 -5.10 0.38 20.76
C PHE A 99 -4.52 -0.92 21.35
N LEU A 100 -4.30 -0.98 22.65
CA LEU A 100 -3.83 -2.21 23.31
C LEU A 100 -4.83 -3.37 23.15
N ALA A 101 -6.13 -3.07 23.15
CA ALA A 101 -7.17 -4.05 22.86
C ALA A 101 -7.09 -4.53 21.40
N LEU A 102 -6.89 -3.63 20.42
CA LEU A 102 -6.70 -3.99 19.03
C LEU A 102 -5.52 -4.95 18.85
N VAL A 103 -4.35 -4.61 19.39
CA VAL A 103 -3.14 -5.46 19.32
C VAL A 103 -3.44 -6.87 19.85
N ARG A 104 -4.12 -6.95 21.00
CA ARG A 104 -4.50 -8.22 21.62
C ARG A 104 -5.47 -9.01 20.73
N PHE A 105 -6.55 -8.38 20.25
CA PHE A 105 -7.57 -9.08 19.46
C PHE A 105 -7.05 -9.53 18.09
N LEU A 106 -6.17 -8.75 17.45
CA LEU A 106 -5.49 -9.18 16.22
C LEU A 106 -4.63 -10.40 16.49
N ARG A 107 -3.82 -10.37 17.53
CA ARG A 107 -2.97 -11.51 17.93
C ARG A 107 -3.79 -12.76 18.26
N ASP A 108 -4.88 -12.62 19.02
CA ASP A 108 -5.77 -13.72 19.39
C ASP A 108 -6.45 -14.33 18.14
N ALA A 109 -6.67 -13.53 17.10
CA ALA A 109 -7.18 -13.96 15.80
C ALA A 109 -6.09 -14.52 14.86
N GLY A 110 -4.82 -14.52 15.27
CA GLY A 110 -3.69 -14.97 14.44
C GLY A 110 -3.20 -13.93 13.43
N LEU A 111 -3.65 -12.67 13.53
CA LEU A 111 -3.26 -11.57 12.65
C LEU A 111 -2.08 -10.78 13.22
N ARG A 112 -1.31 -10.17 12.33
CA ARG A 112 -0.21 -9.25 12.65
C ARG A 112 -0.63 -7.80 12.45
N LEU A 113 0.06 -6.89 13.12
CA LEU A 113 -0.15 -5.45 13.02
C LEU A 113 1.09 -4.75 12.50
N VAL A 114 0.95 -4.04 11.40
CA VAL A 114 1.93 -3.11 10.84
C VAL A 114 1.35 -1.70 10.93
N MET A 115 2.18 -0.72 11.31
CA MET A 115 1.80 0.69 11.37
C MET A 115 2.57 1.52 10.35
N ASP A 116 1.96 2.60 9.87
CA ASP A 116 2.69 3.65 9.16
C ASP A 116 3.66 4.34 10.11
N MET A 117 4.87 4.60 9.63
CA MET A 117 5.86 5.46 10.27
C MET A 117 6.14 6.62 9.32
N VAL A 118 5.87 7.84 9.75
CA VAL A 118 6.00 9.07 8.94
C VAL A 118 7.25 9.83 9.40
N PRO A 119 8.45 9.47 8.91
CA PRO A 119 9.67 10.04 9.44
C PRO A 119 10.05 11.38 8.80
N ASN A 120 9.52 11.74 7.63
CA ASN A 120 9.95 12.92 6.89
C ASN A 120 9.65 14.23 7.63
N HIS A 121 8.50 14.35 8.27
CA HIS A 121 7.98 15.59 8.83
C HIS A 121 7.17 15.34 10.11
N THR A 122 6.81 16.42 10.78
CA THR A 122 5.80 16.42 11.85
C THR A 122 4.68 17.38 11.48
N SER A 123 3.64 17.47 12.33
CA SER A 123 2.74 18.63 12.31
C SER A 123 3.47 19.90 12.72
N ASP A 124 3.03 21.06 12.22
CA ASP A 124 3.40 22.37 12.73
C ASP A 124 2.86 22.65 14.15
N GLU A 125 2.01 21.76 14.67
CA GLU A 125 1.53 21.75 16.06
C GLU A 125 2.31 20.78 16.97
N HIS A 126 3.33 20.08 16.46
CA HIS A 126 4.18 19.20 17.25
C HIS A 126 5.03 20.01 18.24
N ASP A 127 5.17 19.52 19.48
CA ASP A 127 5.97 20.20 20.52
C ASP A 127 7.40 20.52 20.05
N TRP A 128 8.02 19.62 19.31
CA TRP A 128 9.35 19.84 18.73
C TRP A 128 9.37 21.05 17.79
N PHE A 129 8.35 21.23 16.93
CA PHE A 129 8.28 22.37 16.03
C PHE A 129 8.06 23.67 16.78
N LEU A 130 7.11 23.69 17.73
CA LEU A 130 6.81 24.88 18.53
C LEU A 130 8.06 25.36 19.31
N ARG A 131 8.82 24.42 19.87
CA ARG A 131 10.08 24.69 20.57
C ARG A 131 11.20 25.11 19.61
N SER A 132 11.24 24.55 18.39
CA SER A 132 12.17 24.97 17.35
C SER A 132 11.90 26.41 16.90
N VAL A 133 10.62 26.79 16.72
CA VAL A 133 10.23 28.19 16.45
C VAL A 133 10.77 29.13 17.52
N ASN A 134 10.74 28.74 18.78
CA ASN A 134 11.23 29.51 19.92
C ASN A 134 12.75 29.44 20.12
N ARG A 135 13.48 28.68 19.31
CA ARG A 135 14.91 28.38 19.44
C ARG A 135 15.28 27.81 20.81
N GLU A 136 14.48 26.86 21.29
CA GLU A 136 14.68 26.15 22.54
C GLU A 136 15.51 24.87 22.29
N ASP A 137 16.73 24.81 22.84
CA ASP A 137 17.54 23.60 22.75
C ASP A 137 16.93 22.42 23.51
N PRO A 138 17.08 21.19 23.00
CA PRO A 138 17.84 20.78 21.81
C PRO A 138 17.06 20.91 20.47
N PHE A 139 15.86 21.46 20.47
CA PHE A 139 14.94 21.47 19.33
C PHE A 139 15.20 22.56 18.30
N THR A 140 16.10 23.49 18.62
CA THR A 140 16.42 24.67 17.77
C THR A 140 16.61 24.26 16.29
N ASP A 141 17.35 23.18 16.03
CA ASP A 141 17.73 22.72 14.70
C ASP A 141 17.17 21.30 14.38
N TYR A 142 15.94 20.99 14.86
CA TYR A 142 15.25 19.75 14.48
C TYR A 142 14.61 19.83 13.10
N TYR A 143 14.38 21.03 12.57
CA TYR A 143 13.74 21.30 11.29
C TYR A 143 14.66 22.12 10.40
N ILE A 144 14.37 22.12 9.11
CA ILE A 144 15.16 22.83 8.10
C ILE A 144 14.70 24.27 8.04
N TRP A 145 15.53 25.18 8.57
CA TRP A 145 15.29 26.62 8.59
C TRP A 145 16.26 27.37 7.69
N LYS A 146 15.78 28.38 6.96
CA LYS A 146 16.58 29.25 6.10
C LYS A 146 16.18 30.70 6.24
N ASP A 147 17.17 31.58 6.12
CA ASP A 147 16.92 33.03 6.09
C ASP A 147 16.27 33.42 4.76
N SER A 148 15.51 34.53 4.78
CA SER A 148 14.98 35.14 3.57
C SER A 148 16.12 35.71 2.71
N LEU A 149 16.00 35.61 1.38
CA LEU A 149 16.88 36.27 0.43
C LEU A 149 16.64 37.80 0.36
N GLY A 150 15.65 38.30 1.06
CA GLY A 150 15.23 39.69 1.08
C GLY A 150 13.72 39.84 0.98
N VAL A 151 13.30 41.05 0.56
CA VAL A 151 11.86 41.37 0.46
C VAL A 151 11.59 41.84 -0.97
N ASP A 152 10.52 41.34 -1.57
CA ASP A 152 10.08 41.76 -2.90
C ASP A 152 9.48 43.18 -2.92
N ALA A 153 9.07 43.65 -4.09
CA ALA A 153 8.48 44.98 -4.28
C ALA A 153 7.14 45.16 -3.54
N ASN A 154 6.48 44.08 -3.15
CA ASN A 154 5.19 44.04 -2.43
C ASN A 154 5.39 43.92 -0.90
N GLY A 155 6.62 43.75 -0.44
CA GLY A 155 6.91 43.54 0.97
C GLY A 155 6.88 42.07 1.41
N THR A 156 6.79 41.11 0.48
CA THR A 156 6.77 39.67 0.76
C THR A 156 8.19 39.14 0.90
N GLN A 157 8.45 38.28 1.88
CA GLN A 157 9.73 37.59 2.06
C GLN A 157 10.02 36.68 0.87
N ILE A 158 11.25 36.70 0.37
CA ILE A 158 11.72 35.89 -0.76
C ILE A 158 12.27 34.57 -0.22
N PRO A 159 11.73 33.39 -0.64
CA PRO A 159 12.24 32.09 -0.19
C PRO A 159 13.66 31.81 -0.67
N PRO A 160 14.40 30.89 -0.02
CA PRO A 160 15.81 30.62 -0.31
C PRO A 160 16.08 30.02 -1.70
N ASN A 161 15.10 29.40 -2.32
CA ASN A 161 15.17 28.80 -3.67
C ASN A 161 13.76 28.58 -4.25
N ASN A 162 13.70 27.95 -5.44
CA ASN A 162 12.46 27.75 -6.20
C ASN A 162 11.71 26.46 -5.88
N TRP A 163 12.04 25.73 -4.82
CA TRP A 163 11.45 24.41 -4.54
C TRP A 163 9.95 24.47 -4.38
N LEU A 164 9.28 23.45 -4.97
CA LEU A 164 7.83 23.32 -4.95
C LEU A 164 7.40 22.13 -4.08
N SER A 165 6.30 22.32 -3.37
CA SER A 165 5.63 21.28 -2.60
C SER A 165 4.99 20.22 -3.50
N ALA A 166 4.99 18.96 -3.06
CA ALA A 166 4.22 17.88 -3.69
C ALA A 166 2.71 18.19 -3.75
N PHE A 167 2.23 19.10 -2.89
CA PHE A 167 0.83 19.55 -2.83
C PHE A 167 0.61 20.94 -3.43
N ALA A 168 1.45 21.30 -4.39
CA ALA A 168 1.49 22.58 -5.09
C ALA A 168 1.97 23.77 -4.25
N GLY A 169 2.44 24.81 -4.94
CA GLY A 169 2.98 26.02 -4.32
C GLY A 169 4.41 25.86 -3.84
N SER A 170 4.91 26.90 -3.17
CA SER A 170 6.27 26.89 -2.62
C SER A 170 6.44 25.81 -1.55
N ALA A 171 7.59 25.15 -1.52
CA ALA A 171 7.99 24.26 -0.42
C ALA A 171 8.51 25.03 0.82
N TRP A 172 8.42 26.34 0.82
CA TRP A 172 8.91 27.21 1.89
C TRP A 172 7.80 28.04 2.49
N GLN A 173 7.63 27.96 3.81
CA GLN A 173 6.68 28.79 4.55
C GLN A 173 7.42 29.74 5.50
N TRP A 174 7.11 31.03 5.39
CA TRP A 174 7.65 32.04 6.30
C TRP A 174 7.05 31.93 7.70
N ASN A 175 7.90 31.91 8.73
CA ASN A 175 7.48 31.97 10.12
C ASN A 175 7.78 33.34 10.73
N GLU A 176 6.74 34.08 11.05
CA GLU A 176 6.85 35.45 11.58
C GLU A 176 7.52 35.52 12.96
N GLN A 177 7.37 34.48 13.79
CA GLN A 177 7.96 34.47 15.12
C GLN A 177 9.46 34.20 15.07
N ARG A 178 9.88 33.20 14.26
CA ARG A 178 11.30 32.86 14.11
C ARG A 178 12.02 33.74 13.12
N GLN A 179 11.32 34.45 12.23
CA GLN A 179 11.85 35.30 11.16
C GLN A 179 12.75 34.52 10.20
N GLN A 180 12.31 33.30 9.87
CA GLN A 180 12.96 32.40 8.91
C GLN A 180 11.89 31.61 8.15
N PHE A 181 12.28 31.09 6.98
CA PHE A 181 11.50 30.06 6.28
C PHE A 181 11.80 28.68 6.86
N TYR A 182 10.76 27.83 6.95
CA TYR A 182 10.94 26.41 7.12
C TYR A 182 10.55 25.65 5.85
N LEU A 183 11.24 24.52 5.63
CA LEU A 183 10.92 23.61 4.53
C LEU A 183 9.68 22.77 4.87
N HIS A 184 8.81 22.58 3.87
CA HIS A 184 7.73 21.61 3.90
C HIS A 184 7.53 21.02 2.49
N GLN A 185 7.90 19.78 2.28
CA GLN A 185 7.75 19.14 0.97
C GLN A 185 6.30 18.72 0.68
N PHE A 186 5.41 18.73 1.69
CA PHE A 186 3.97 18.49 1.61
C PHE A 186 3.19 19.77 1.98
N THR A 187 2.18 19.68 2.85
CA THR A 187 1.46 20.91 3.26
C THR A 187 2.33 21.81 4.14
N ALA A 188 2.00 23.09 4.21
CA ALA A 188 2.65 24.00 5.16
C ALA A 188 2.46 23.58 6.63
N GLY A 189 1.47 22.73 6.91
CA GLY A 189 1.27 22.10 8.21
C GLY A 189 2.18 20.90 8.50
N GLN A 190 3.12 20.58 7.60
CA GLN A 190 4.00 19.40 7.70
C GLN A 190 5.47 19.82 7.53
N PRO A 191 6.06 20.54 8.52
CA PRO A 191 7.47 20.96 8.47
C PRO A 191 8.42 19.77 8.45
N ASP A 192 9.40 19.80 7.53
CA ASP A 192 10.38 18.73 7.34
C ASP A 192 11.43 18.70 8.46
N LEU A 193 11.72 17.49 8.93
CA LEU A 193 12.74 17.21 9.93
C LEU A 193 14.15 17.22 9.31
N ASP A 194 15.14 17.75 10.03
CA ASP A 194 16.54 17.73 9.60
C ASP A 194 17.28 16.49 10.09
N TYR A 195 17.37 15.46 9.26
CA TYR A 195 18.12 14.22 9.57
C TYR A 195 19.64 14.37 9.62
N ARG A 196 20.20 15.52 9.24
CA ARG A 196 21.60 15.84 9.51
C ARG A 196 21.83 16.14 10.99
N ASN A 197 20.76 16.42 11.74
CA ASN A 197 20.78 16.48 13.19
C ASN A 197 20.63 15.05 13.78
N PRO A 198 21.66 14.49 14.44
CA PRO A 198 21.61 13.12 14.96
C PRO A 198 20.55 12.93 16.06
N LEU A 199 20.07 14.00 16.70
CA LEU A 199 19.01 13.91 17.70
C LEU A 199 17.66 13.59 17.06
N VAL A 200 17.39 14.11 15.86
CA VAL A 200 16.18 13.77 15.08
C VAL A 200 16.15 12.28 14.75
N LEU A 201 17.25 11.74 14.22
CA LEU A 201 17.37 10.33 13.93
C LEU A 201 17.17 9.48 15.20
N GLN A 202 17.75 9.89 16.32
CA GLN A 202 17.60 9.16 17.59
C GLN A 202 16.15 9.18 18.09
N GLU A 203 15.43 10.29 17.96
CA GLU A 203 14.01 10.36 18.35
C GLU A 203 13.15 9.44 17.50
N MET A 204 13.36 9.37 16.17
CA MET A 204 12.63 8.45 15.31
C MET A 204 12.93 6.98 15.63
N LYS A 205 14.19 6.65 16.01
CA LYS A 205 14.53 5.31 16.53
C LYS A 205 13.80 5.00 17.84
N ASN A 206 13.63 5.97 18.72
CA ASN A 206 12.86 5.83 19.95
C ASN A 206 11.37 5.58 19.66
N VAL A 207 10.79 6.27 18.67
CA VAL A 207 9.41 6.05 18.20
C VAL A 207 9.22 4.61 17.72
N LEU A 208 10.12 4.09 16.87
CA LEU A 208 10.07 2.70 16.41
C LEU A 208 10.06 1.73 17.60
N ARG A 209 11.00 1.86 18.54
CA ARG A 209 11.08 1.00 19.72
C ARG A 209 9.83 1.08 20.59
N PHE A 210 9.30 2.28 20.80
CA PHE A 210 8.07 2.46 21.58
C PHE A 210 6.90 1.64 21.06
N TRP A 211 6.63 1.68 19.75
CA TRP A 211 5.52 0.94 19.17
C TRP A 211 5.78 -0.58 19.12
N LEU A 212 7.02 -1.00 18.91
CA LEU A 212 7.41 -2.42 19.00
C LEU A 212 7.18 -2.98 20.40
N ASP A 213 7.55 -2.22 21.45
CA ASP A 213 7.33 -2.60 22.86
C ASP A 213 5.83 -2.74 23.18
N ASN A 214 4.99 -2.00 22.45
CA ASN A 214 3.53 -2.05 22.57
C ASN A 214 2.86 -3.05 21.61
N GLY A 215 3.64 -3.90 20.93
CA GLY A 215 3.14 -5.10 20.25
C GLY A 215 2.96 -4.99 18.75
N VAL A 216 3.41 -3.91 18.11
CA VAL A 216 3.45 -3.76 16.65
C VAL A 216 4.44 -4.77 16.05
N ASP A 217 4.11 -5.39 14.92
CA ASP A 217 4.89 -6.44 14.25
C ASP A 217 5.69 -5.92 13.04
N GLY A 218 5.60 -4.64 12.73
CA GLY A 218 6.33 -4.02 11.63
C GLY A 218 5.91 -2.60 11.31
N PHE A 219 6.64 -1.99 10.38
CA PHE A 219 6.36 -0.62 9.93
C PHE A 219 6.40 -0.50 8.40
N ARG A 220 5.55 0.40 7.90
CA ARG A 220 5.67 0.96 6.56
C ARG A 220 6.23 2.37 6.68
N ILE A 221 7.41 2.60 6.12
CA ILE A 221 8.05 3.91 6.10
C ILE A 221 7.41 4.76 5.00
N ASP A 222 6.83 5.87 5.42
CA ASP A 222 6.20 6.86 4.56
C ASP A 222 7.23 7.77 3.90
N ALA A 223 6.98 8.14 2.65
CA ALA A 223 7.69 9.14 1.87
C ALA A 223 9.25 9.09 1.94
N PRO A 224 9.91 7.91 1.88
CA PRO A 224 11.36 7.85 2.02
C PRO A 224 12.14 8.70 1.00
N PRO A 225 11.68 8.95 -0.25
CA PRO A 225 12.40 9.82 -1.18
C PRO A 225 12.67 11.23 -0.67
N HIS A 226 11.85 11.73 0.27
CA HIS A 226 11.84 13.09 0.75
C HIS A 226 12.63 13.32 2.05
N ILE A 227 13.13 12.26 2.71
CA ILE A 227 13.75 12.31 4.06
C ILE A 227 14.98 13.22 4.12
N ILE A 228 15.74 13.33 3.02
CA ILE A 228 16.91 14.20 2.94
C ILE A 228 16.88 14.96 1.61
N GLU A 229 17.11 16.25 1.68
CA GLU A 229 17.34 17.16 0.55
C GLU A 229 18.84 17.45 0.37
N HIS A 230 19.24 17.95 -0.80
CA HIS A 230 20.63 18.30 -1.09
C HIS A 230 21.12 19.47 -0.23
N ALA A 231 22.32 19.36 0.33
CA ALA A 231 22.87 20.32 1.32
C ALA A 231 23.09 21.73 0.77
N ASP A 232 23.28 21.89 -0.54
CA ASP A 232 23.56 23.21 -1.16
C ASP A 232 22.29 24.06 -1.33
N PHE A 233 21.10 23.49 -1.23
CA PHE A 233 19.82 24.19 -1.42
C PHE A 233 19.75 24.99 -2.73
N ALA A 234 20.34 24.44 -3.81
CA ALA A 234 20.31 25.05 -5.13
C ALA A 234 18.91 25.00 -5.75
N ASP A 235 18.63 25.92 -6.68
CA ASP A 235 17.40 25.90 -7.46
C ASP A 235 17.24 24.59 -8.24
N GLU A 236 16.04 24.00 -8.20
CA GLU A 236 15.67 22.84 -9.00
C GLU A 236 15.58 23.20 -10.49
N PRO A 237 16.10 22.36 -11.39
CA PRO A 237 15.94 22.57 -12.83
C PRO A 237 14.48 22.41 -13.25
N PRO A 238 13.99 23.23 -14.20
CA PRO A 238 12.63 23.07 -14.74
C PRO A 238 12.52 21.82 -15.62
N THR A 239 11.36 21.18 -15.61
CA THR A 239 11.02 20.10 -16.54
C THR A 239 10.75 20.62 -17.95
N ASN A 240 10.26 21.85 -18.08
CA ASN A 240 9.74 22.45 -19.31
C ASN A 240 8.57 21.67 -19.92
N ASP A 241 7.81 20.95 -19.10
CA ASP A 241 6.60 20.25 -19.52
C ASP A 241 5.47 21.26 -19.74
N PRO A 242 4.97 21.43 -20.99
CA PRO A 242 3.91 22.39 -21.29
C PRO A 242 2.53 22.00 -20.72
N GLU A 243 2.34 20.73 -20.34
CA GLU A 243 1.10 20.25 -19.76
C GLU A 243 1.07 20.44 -18.22
N CYS A 244 2.21 20.75 -17.60
CA CYS A 244 2.28 20.96 -16.16
C CYS A 244 1.81 22.38 -15.79
N PRO A 245 0.74 22.54 -14.99
CA PRO A 245 0.26 23.86 -14.58
C PRO A 245 1.28 24.61 -13.72
N GLU A 246 1.15 25.93 -13.68
CA GLU A 246 2.02 26.78 -12.85
C GLU A 246 1.90 26.42 -11.36
N GLN A 247 3.02 26.47 -10.64
CA GLN A 247 3.13 26.12 -9.22
C GLN A 247 2.82 24.66 -8.86
N GLN A 248 2.71 23.77 -9.86
CA GLN A 248 2.57 22.34 -9.62
C GLN A 248 3.93 21.64 -9.53
N PHE A 249 3.99 20.57 -8.73
CA PHE A 249 5.22 19.80 -8.48
C PHE A 249 5.93 19.36 -9.77
N CYS A 250 5.18 18.95 -10.79
CA CYS A 250 5.72 18.53 -12.08
C CYS A 250 6.51 19.61 -12.86
N GLN A 251 6.52 20.87 -12.44
CA GLN A 251 7.31 21.91 -13.07
C GLN A 251 8.83 21.76 -12.87
N LEU A 252 9.24 21.05 -11.80
CA LEU A 252 10.64 20.88 -11.42
C LEU A 252 11.08 19.42 -11.48
N GLN A 253 12.39 19.18 -11.66
CA GLN A 253 12.94 17.82 -11.78
C GLN A 253 13.19 17.14 -10.43
N HIS A 254 13.12 17.84 -9.32
CA HIS A 254 13.28 17.36 -7.94
C HIS A 254 14.57 16.57 -7.67
N ILE A 255 15.66 16.94 -8.34
CA ILE A 255 16.96 16.27 -8.17
C ILE A 255 17.67 16.65 -6.87
N TYR A 256 17.24 17.72 -6.21
CA TYR A 256 17.77 18.19 -4.93
C TYR A 256 16.84 17.93 -3.74
N THR A 257 15.55 17.79 -3.97
CA THR A 257 14.56 17.55 -2.91
C THR A 257 14.24 16.07 -2.71
N MET A 258 14.58 15.20 -3.67
CA MET A 258 14.25 13.78 -3.61
C MET A 258 15.45 12.89 -3.88
N ASN A 259 15.36 11.65 -3.37
CA ASN A 259 16.26 10.56 -3.73
C ASN A 259 17.75 10.82 -3.45
N GLN A 260 18.06 11.60 -2.41
CA GLN A 260 19.45 11.82 -2.02
C GLN A 260 20.05 10.50 -1.48
N PRO A 261 21.32 10.18 -1.82
CA PRO A 261 21.95 8.94 -1.36
C PRO A 261 21.98 8.78 0.17
N GLU A 262 22.06 9.88 0.92
CA GLU A 262 22.07 9.92 2.38
C GLU A 262 20.75 9.40 3.00
N THR A 263 19.65 9.40 2.24
CA THR A 263 18.39 8.76 2.65
C THR A 263 18.61 7.29 3.01
N LEU A 264 19.44 6.59 2.24
CA LEU A 264 19.74 5.18 2.51
C LEU A 264 20.45 4.98 3.86
N ASP A 265 21.24 5.96 4.31
CA ASP A 265 21.90 5.89 5.62
C ASP A 265 20.90 6.02 6.77
N VAL A 266 19.90 6.88 6.63
CA VAL A 266 18.79 6.99 7.60
C VAL A 266 18.00 5.68 7.65
N LEU A 267 17.66 5.11 6.50
CA LEU A 267 16.90 3.85 6.42
C LEU A 267 17.71 2.67 7.01
N ARG A 268 19.04 2.64 6.85
CA ARG A 268 19.93 1.66 7.49
C ARG A 268 19.88 1.76 9.02
N GLU A 269 19.86 2.98 9.55
CA GLU A 269 19.76 3.17 11.00
C GLU A 269 18.40 2.70 11.55
N PHE A 270 17.29 2.85 10.79
CA PHE A 270 16.02 2.25 11.14
C PHE A 270 16.12 0.72 11.11
N ARG A 271 16.69 0.12 10.06
CA ARG A 271 16.92 -1.32 9.95
C ARG A 271 17.73 -1.84 11.14
N LYS A 272 18.82 -1.18 11.48
CA LYS A 272 19.66 -1.54 12.62
C LYS A 272 18.87 -1.55 13.94
N THR A 273 18.01 -0.56 14.15
CA THR A 273 17.13 -0.50 15.32
C THR A 273 16.18 -1.70 15.39
N ILE A 274 15.62 -2.10 14.24
CA ILE A 274 14.77 -3.29 14.12
C ILE A 274 15.58 -4.56 14.38
N ASP A 275 16.78 -4.70 13.82
CA ASP A 275 17.62 -5.89 14.01
C ASP A 275 18.07 -6.06 15.46
N GLU A 276 18.47 -4.96 16.13
CA GLU A 276 18.76 -4.95 17.57
C GLU A 276 17.55 -5.44 18.38
N TYR A 277 16.35 -4.92 18.07
CA TYR A 277 15.12 -5.32 18.73
C TYR A 277 14.77 -6.81 18.49
N GLN A 278 14.97 -7.31 17.27
CA GLN A 278 14.77 -8.72 16.92
C GLN A 278 15.73 -9.63 17.71
N ILE A 279 16.99 -9.23 17.85
CA ILE A 279 17.99 -9.96 18.66
C ILE A 279 17.59 -9.98 20.15
N GLU A 280 17.15 -8.84 20.69
CA GLU A 280 16.75 -8.70 22.11
C GLU A 280 15.52 -9.53 22.45
N THR A 281 14.54 -9.60 21.53
CA THR A 281 13.20 -10.15 21.84
C THR A 281 12.90 -11.50 21.20
N GLY A 282 13.65 -11.89 20.17
CA GLY A 282 13.37 -13.06 19.34
C GLY A 282 12.17 -12.89 18.39
N ARG A 283 11.54 -11.71 18.34
CA ARG A 283 10.43 -11.42 17.43
C ARG A 283 10.95 -11.15 16.02
N VAL A 284 10.22 -11.60 15.00
CA VAL A 284 10.48 -11.24 13.58
C VAL A 284 9.62 -10.03 13.23
N ILE A 285 10.26 -8.93 12.92
CA ILE A 285 9.64 -7.63 12.59
C ILE A 285 9.83 -7.36 11.10
N VAL A 286 8.79 -6.92 10.41
CA VAL A 286 8.88 -6.49 9.00
C VAL A 286 9.09 -4.99 8.91
N LEU A 287 10.01 -4.58 8.03
CA LEU A 287 10.24 -3.17 7.70
C LEU A 287 10.07 -3.00 6.20
N MET A 288 9.02 -2.29 5.80
CA MET A 288 8.69 -2.00 4.42
C MET A 288 8.60 -0.49 4.19
N SER A 289 8.63 -0.06 2.95
CA SER A 289 8.60 1.36 2.61
C SER A 289 7.75 1.64 1.38
N GLU A 290 7.31 2.88 1.27
CA GLU A 290 6.84 3.42 0.01
C GLU A 290 7.98 3.42 -1.02
N PRO A 291 7.68 3.30 -2.34
CA PRO A 291 8.72 3.33 -3.36
C PRO A 291 9.18 4.77 -3.67
N SER A 292 10.29 4.88 -4.36
CA SER A 292 10.69 6.10 -5.06
C SER A 292 9.95 6.20 -6.41
N ASN A 293 9.87 7.42 -6.94
CA ASN A 293 9.51 7.68 -8.33
C ASN A 293 10.56 7.15 -9.33
N LEU A 294 11.77 6.82 -8.85
CA LEU A 294 12.86 6.23 -9.63
C LEU A 294 13.00 4.75 -9.29
N HIS A 295 12.75 3.88 -10.25
CA HIS A 295 12.78 2.44 -10.06
C HIS A 295 14.12 1.92 -9.48
N ASN A 296 15.26 2.37 -10.02
CA ASN A 296 16.58 1.97 -9.52
C ASN A 296 16.83 2.43 -8.07
N PHE A 297 16.29 3.57 -7.69
CA PHE A 297 16.38 4.03 -6.30
C PHE A 297 15.47 3.20 -5.39
N THR A 298 14.27 2.85 -5.85
CA THR A 298 13.40 1.89 -5.14
C THR A 298 14.11 0.55 -4.91
N MET A 299 14.80 0.01 -5.92
CA MET A 299 15.56 -1.23 -5.77
C MET A 299 16.68 -1.11 -4.73
N SER A 300 17.28 0.07 -4.58
CA SER A 300 18.31 0.31 -3.56
C SER A 300 17.78 0.21 -2.11
N TYR A 301 16.46 0.39 -1.90
CA TYR A 301 15.85 0.24 -0.57
C TYR A 301 15.92 -1.18 -0.03
N TYR A 302 16.01 -2.20 -0.88
CA TYR A 302 16.28 -3.57 -0.42
C TYR A 302 17.66 -3.70 0.28
N GLY A 303 18.62 -2.85 -0.07
CA GLY A 303 20.01 -3.05 0.31
C GLY A 303 20.60 -4.32 -0.32
N THR A 304 21.63 -4.85 0.29
CA THR A 304 22.27 -6.10 -0.09
C THR A 304 22.02 -7.19 0.98
N GLU A 305 22.47 -8.41 0.73
CA GLU A 305 22.45 -9.47 1.74
C GLU A 305 23.34 -9.13 2.96
N ALA A 306 24.51 -8.53 2.71
CA ALA A 306 25.46 -8.13 3.76
C ALA A 306 25.09 -6.81 4.45
N ASP A 307 24.26 -5.96 3.81
CA ASP A 307 23.83 -4.66 4.30
C ASP A 307 22.35 -4.45 3.94
N PRO A 308 21.42 -5.18 4.60
CA PRO A 308 19.99 -5.08 4.33
C PRO A 308 19.42 -3.74 4.85
N ILE A 309 18.50 -3.17 4.11
CA ILE A 309 17.81 -1.93 4.48
C ILE A 309 16.34 -2.22 4.77
N MET A 310 15.52 -2.44 3.73
CA MET A 310 14.13 -2.84 3.89
C MET A 310 13.97 -4.34 3.64
N ASP A 311 12.95 -4.94 4.23
CA ASP A 311 12.53 -6.28 3.82
C ASP A 311 11.98 -6.23 2.39
N PHE A 312 11.16 -5.20 2.08
CA PHE A 312 10.77 -4.84 0.73
C PHE A 312 10.23 -3.39 0.64
N PRO A 313 10.54 -2.63 -0.42
CA PRO A 313 9.76 -1.46 -0.83
C PRO A 313 8.49 -1.91 -1.57
N PHE A 314 7.42 -1.12 -1.55
CA PHE A 314 6.20 -1.45 -2.30
C PHE A 314 6.42 -1.39 -3.81
N ASN A 315 5.79 -2.34 -4.50
CA ASN A 315 5.77 -2.44 -5.94
C ASN A 315 4.48 -1.83 -6.50
N PHE A 316 4.54 -0.60 -6.98
CA PHE A 316 3.39 0.09 -7.55
C PHE A 316 3.27 -0.06 -9.09
N ASN A 317 4.01 -1.02 -9.70
CA ASN A 317 3.96 -1.19 -11.16
C ASN A 317 2.53 -1.49 -11.67
N PHE A 318 1.71 -2.25 -10.94
CA PHE A 318 0.31 -2.48 -11.31
C PHE A 318 -0.59 -1.24 -11.14
N ILE A 319 -0.12 -0.23 -10.42
CA ILE A 319 -0.81 1.05 -10.30
C ILE A 319 -0.44 1.98 -11.45
N TYR A 320 0.87 2.11 -11.76
CA TYR A 320 1.38 3.13 -12.68
C TYR A 320 1.68 2.64 -14.10
N ASP A 321 2.07 1.37 -14.25
CA ASP A 321 2.57 0.86 -15.54
C ASP A 321 1.47 0.14 -16.36
N LEU A 322 0.25 -0.07 -15.80
CA LEU A 322 -0.86 -0.67 -16.56
C LEU A 322 -1.76 0.43 -17.14
N PRO A 323 -1.81 0.59 -18.48
CA PRO A 323 -2.74 1.51 -19.13
C PRO A 323 -4.19 0.99 -19.03
N ALA A 324 -5.17 1.86 -19.28
CA ALA A 324 -6.59 1.47 -19.28
C ALA A 324 -6.89 0.37 -20.32
N GLU A 325 -6.21 0.42 -21.47
CA GLU A 325 -6.22 -0.64 -22.49
C GLU A 325 -4.97 -1.52 -22.33
N THR A 326 -4.95 -2.32 -21.27
CA THR A 326 -3.83 -3.19 -20.89
C THR A 326 -3.67 -4.34 -21.89
N LEU A 327 -2.47 -4.54 -22.42
CA LEU A 327 -2.06 -5.72 -23.21
C LEU A 327 -1.40 -6.77 -22.32
N ALA A 328 -1.29 -8.01 -22.81
CA ALA A 328 -0.55 -9.07 -22.12
C ALA A 328 0.92 -8.69 -21.86
N ILE A 329 1.54 -7.94 -22.78
CA ILE A 329 2.92 -7.46 -22.63
C ILE A 329 3.07 -6.44 -21.50
N ASP A 330 2.06 -5.61 -21.23
CA ASP A 330 2.11 -4.65 -20.13
C ASP A 330 2.13 -5.36 -18.77
N ILE A 331 1.32 -6.42 -18.64
CA ILE A 331 1.32 -7.27 -17.44
C ILE A 331 2.69 -7.94 -17.26
N GLN A 332 3.23 -8.53 -18.32
CA GLN A 332 4.55 -9.15 -18.29
C GLN A 332 5.62 -8.14 -17.88
N ASN A 333 5.66 -6.99 -18.53
CA ASN A 333 6.65 -5.94 -18.24
C ASN A 333 6.56 -5.45 -16.79
N ALA A 334 5.34 -5.26 -16.25
CA ALA A 334 5.15 -4.85 -14.86
C ALA A 334 5.71 -5.88 -13.85
N ILE A 335 5.57 -7.18 -14.17
CA ILE A 335 6.13 -8.27 -13.37
C ILE A 335 7.67 -8.33 -13.54
N GLU A 336 8.15 -8.36 -14.78
CA GLU A 336 9.58 -8.51 -15.09
C GLU A 336 10.42 -7.36 -14.56
N LYS A 337 9.97 -6.12 -14.72
CA LYS A 337 10.63 -4.93 -14.18
C LYS A 337 10.95 -5.05 -12.70
N TRP A 338 10.12 -5.77 -11.93
CA TRP A 338 10.36 -5.99 -10.52
C TRP A 338 11.25 -7.22 -10.26
N ILE A 339 10.87 -8.37 -10.82
CA ILE A 339 11.53 -9.66 -10.56
C ILE A 339 12.99 -9.67 -11.03
N LEU A 340 13.29 -9.03 -12.18
CA LEU A 340 14.63 -9.04 -12.76
C LEU A 340 15.59 -8.06 -12.08
N ASP A 341 15.08 -6.92 -11.59
CA ASP A 341 15.90 -5.88 -10.98
C ASP A 341 16.01 -6.04 -9.45
N MET A 342 15.10 -6.81 -8.84
CA MET A 342 15.13 -7.10 -7.41
C MET A 342 16.41 -7.87 -7.04
N PRO A 343 17.14 -7.48 -5.97
CA PRO A 343 18.34 -8.20 -5.53
C PRO A 343 18.03 -9.66 -5.20
N ALA A 344 18.96 -10.56 -5.53
CA ALA A 344 18.82 -12.00 -5.30
C ALA A 344 18.53 -12.30 -3.81
N GLY A 345 17.66 -13.25 -3.53
CA GLY A 345 17.27 -13.66 -2.18
C GLY A 345 16.28 -12.72 -1.48
N LYS A 346 15.79 -11.68 -2.16
CA LYS A 346 14.76 -10.80 -1.64
C LYS A 346 13.36 -11.27 -2.04
N THR A 347 12.36 -10.77 -1.35
CA THR A 347 10.94 -11.13 -1.55
C THR A 347 10.24 -10.06 -2.37
N PRO A 348 9.57 -10.41 -3.48
CA PRO A 348 8.75 -9.48 -4.23
C PRO A 348 7.43 -9.17 -3.49
N ASN A 349 6.77 -8.11 -3.92
CA ASN A 349 5.43 -7.77 -3.46
C ASN A 349 4.60 -7.17 -4.59
N TRP A 350 3.28 -7.17 -4.43
CA TRP A 350 2.34 -6.77 -5.47
C TRP A 350 1.24 -5.90 -4.87
N VAL A 351 1.02 -4.73 -5.45
CA VAL A 351 0.07 -3.73 -4.99
C VAL A 351 -0.79 -3.28 -6.16
N THR A 352 -2.10 -3.44 -6.05
CA THR A 352 -3.06 -3.03 -7.08
C THR A 352 -3.74 -1.70 -6.77
N GLY A 353 -3.79 -1.29 -5.52
CA GLY A 353 -4.36 -0.02 -5.08
C GLY A 353 -3.87 0.41 -3.69
N ASN A 354 -4.04 1.67 -3.38
CA ASN A 354 -3.74 2.28 -2.08
C ASN A 354 -4.61 3.53 -1.84
N HIS A 355 -4.37 4.23 -0.76
CA HIS A 355 -5.14 5.42 -0.36
C HIS A 355 -4.76 6.72 -1.11
N ASP A 356 -3.75 6.68 -1.99
CA ASP A 356 -3.27 7.82 -2.76
C ASP A 356 -3.59 7.73 -4.26
N GLN A 357 -4.14 6.59 -4.70
CA GLN A 357 -4.42 6.33 -6.09
C GLN A 357 -5.85 5.82 -6.28
N LYS A 358 -6.49 6.24 -7.37
CA LYS A 358 -7.83 5.78 -7.74
C LYS A 358 -7.92 4.26 -7.61
N ARG A 359 -9.06 3.75 -7.11
CA ARG A 359 -9.28 2.32 -6.92
C ARG A 359 -9.06 1.53 -8.22
N THR A 360 -8.63 0.30 -8.10
CA THR A 360 -8.35 -0.60 -9.24
C THR A 360 -9.55 -0.71 -10.17
N ARG A 361 -10.77 -0.81 -9.62
CA ARG A 361 -12.01 -0.82 -10.40
C ARG A 361 -12.19 0.46 -11.23
N ALA A 362 -11.94 1.62 -10.67
CA ALA A 362 -12.06 2.91 -11.36
C ALA A 362 -11.03 3.08 -12.48
N ARG A 363 -9.82 2.51 -12.32
CA ARG A 363 -8.73 2.61 -13.32
C ARG A 363 -8.85 1.57 -14.42
N GLN A 364 -9.28 0.35 -14.07
CA GLN A 364 -9.17 -0.83 -14.92
C GLN A 364 -10.54 -1.45 -15.30
N GLY A 365 -11.65 -0.95 -14.76
CA GLY A 365 -12.99 -1.55 -14.94
C GLY A 365 -13.24 -2.70 -13.96
N ALA A 366 -14.53 -2.99 -13.74
CA ALA A 366 -14.99 -3.91 -12.70
C ALA A 366 -14.47 -5.35 -12.91
N GLU A 367 -14.58 -5.84 -14.13
CA GLU A 367 -14.25 -7.23 -14.49
C GLU A 367 -12.74 -7.47 -14.42
N PHE A 368 -11.95 -6.52 -14.93
CA PHE A 368 -10.49 -6.68 -14.97
C PHE A 368 -9.85 -6.46 -13.58
N ALA A 369 -10.46 -5.68 -12.70
CA ALA A 369 -10.01 -5.56 -11.31
C ALA A 369 -10.04 -6.93 -10.60
N ILE A 370 -11.04 -7.77 -10.87
CA ILE A 370 -11.11 -9.15 -10.35
C ILE A 370 -9.96 -9.99 -10.91
N ALA A 371 -9.68 -9.88 -12.22
CA ALA A 371 -8.59 -10.60 -12.86
C ALA A 371 -7.21 -10.15 -12.32
N LEU A 372 -7.04 -8.85 -12.02
CA LEU A 372 -5.84 -8.33 -11.37
C LEU A 372 -5.67 -8.85 -9.94
N ASN A 373 -6.76 -9.08 -9.20
CA ASN A 373 -6.68 -9.74 -7.89
C ASN A 373 -6.19 -11.19 -8.02
N MET A 374 -6.52 -11.92 -9.10
CA MET A 374 -5.95 -13.24 -9.36
C MET A 374 -4.43 -13.18 -9.56
N ILE A 375 -3.94 -12.16 -10.28
CA ILE A 375 -2.50 -11.93 -10.44
C ILE A 375 -1.87 -11.57 -9.08
N ASN A 376 -2.36 -10.54 -8.41
CA ASN A 376 -1.83 -10.03 -7.15
C ASN A 376 -1.71 -11.13 -6.09
N LEU A 377 -2.78 -11.92 -5.91
CA LEU A 377 -2.84 -12.94 -4.87
C LEU A 377 -2.07 -14.22 -5.21
N LEU A 378 -1.81 -14.54 -6.48
CA LEU A 378 -1.18 -15.81 -6.86
C LEU A 378 0.26 -15.69 -7.34
N LEU A 379 0.78 -14.49 -7.55
CA LEU A 379 2.22 -14.26 -7.75
C LEU A 379 3.03 -14.58 -6.48
N PRO A 380 4.34 -14.88 -6.59
CA PRO A 380 5.20 -15.15 -5.43
C PRO A 380 5.43 -13.89 -4.59
N GLY A 381 5.69 -14.05 -3.30
CA GLY A 381 6.00 -12.94 -2.39
C GLY A 381 4.78 -12.41 -1.64
N VAL A 382 4.77 -11.14 -1.27
CA VAL A 382 3.71 -10.49 -0.47
C VAL A 382 2.63 -9.94 -1.39
N SER A 383 1.37 -10.19 -1.05
CA SER A 383 0.21 -9.55 -1.70
C SER A 383 -0.31 -8.43 -0.82
N VAL A 384 -0.56 -7.25 -1.38
CA VAL A 384 -1.13 -6.11 -0.66
C VAL A 384 -2.51 -5.80 -1.24
N THR A 385 -3.49 -5.75 -0.37
CA THR A 385 -4.88 -5.41 -0.68
C THR A 385 -5.25 -4.12 0.04
N TYR A 386 -5.77 -3.15 -0.67
CA TYR A 386 -6.36 -1.95 -0.09
C TYR A 386 -7.81 -2.23 0.31
N TYR A 387 -8.26 -1.72 1.48
CA TYR A 387 -9.61 -2.00 1.97
C TYR A 387 -10.68 -1.75 0.89
N GLY A 388 -11.61 -2.69 0.75
CA GLY A 388 -12.67 -2.66 -0.24
C GLY A 388 -12.31 -3.30 -1.59
N GLU A 389 -11.04 -3.65 -1.87
CA GLU A 389 -10.70 -4.40 -3.08
C GLU A 389 -11.26 -5.82 -3.06
N GLU A 390 -11.42 -6.43 -1.88
CA GLU A 390 -12.01 -7.76 -1.70
C GLU A 390 -13.47 -7.85 -2.13
N ILE A 391 -14.18 -6.71 -2.14
CA ILE A 391 -15.55 -6.60 -2.66
C ILE A 391 -15.63 -5.74 -3.93
N ASN A 392 -14.47 -5.41 -4.50
CA ASN A 392 -14.35 -4.63 -5.73
C ASN A 392 -15.03 -3.25 -5.64
N MET A 393 -14.79 -2.49 -4.54
CA MET A 393 -15.30 -1.12 -4.36
C MET A 393 -14.81 -0.19 -5.46
N ASP A 394 -15.64 0.78 -5.82
CA ASP A 394 -15.33 1.83 -6.80
C ASP A 394 -14.96 3.16 -6.15
N ASN A 395 -14.39 4.07 -6.93
CA ASN A 395 -14.25 5.47 -6.54
C ASN A 395 -15.63 6.12 -6.37
N THR A 396 -15.75 6.98 -5.38
CA THR A 396 -16.98 7.77 -5.16
C THR A 396 -16.83 9.13 -5.82
N PHE A 397 -17.87 9.61 -6.49
CA PHE A 397 -17.89 10.99 -6.98
C PHE A 397 -17.97 11.97 -5.79
N ILE A 398 -16.99 12.87 -5.71
CA ILE A 398 -16.89 13.91 -4.67
C ILE A 398 -17.06 15.28 -5.34
N THR A 399 -17.95 16.12 -4.83
CA THR A 399 -18.08 17.50 -5.33
C THR A 399 -17.01 18.41 -4.72
N TRP A 400 -16.83 19.60 -5.28
CA TRP A 400 -15.90 20.58 -4.70
C TRP A 400 -16.22 20.90 -3.23
N GLU A 401 -17.50 21.06 -2.90
CA GLU A 401 -17.94 21.37 -1.53
C GLU A 401 -17.71 20.23 -0.55
N GLN A 402 -17.57 19.00 -1.05
CA GLN A 402 -17.31 17.79 -0.25
C GLN A 402 -15.83 17.46 -0.17
N THR A 403 -15.00 18.11 -1.00
CA THR A 403 -13.56 17.84 -1.05
C THR A 403 -12.91 18.18 0.29
N GLN A 404 -12.18 17.22 0.84
CA GLN A 404 -11.46 17.32 2.10
C GLN A 404 -9.94 17.25 1.89
N ASP A 405 -9.49 16.52 0.87
CA ASP A 405 -8.07 16.28 0.60
C ASP A 405 -7.32 17.59 0.29
N PRO A 406 -6.20 17.87 1.01
CA PRO A 406 -5.43 19.10 0.80
C PRO A 406 -4.91 19.27 -0.63
N GLN A 407 -4.55 18.19 -1.35
CA GLN A 407 -4.16 18.31 -2.75
C GLN A 407 -5.30 18.82 -3.62
N GLY A 408 -6.50 18.27 -3.44
CA GLY A 408 -7.70 18.73 -4.14
C GLY A 408 -8.04 20.16 -3.78
N CYS A 409 -8.01 20.52 -2.49
CA CYS A 409 -8.29 21.88 -2.02
C CYS A 409 -7.30 22.89 -2.61
N ASN A 410 -6.01 22.58 -2.66
CA ASN A 410 -4.98 23.46 -3.22
C ASN A 410 -5.11 23.64 -4.74
N ALA A 411 -5.61 22.60 -5.45
CA ALA A 411 -5.87 22.68 -6.89
C ALA A 411 -7.06 23.58 -7.27
N GLY A 412 -7.93 23.90 -6.31
CA GLY A 412 -9.08 24.77 -6.49
C GLY A 412 -10.26 24.14 -7.24
N PRO A 413 -11.40 24.86 -7.31
CA PRO A 413 -12.69 24.31 -7.77
C PRO A 413 -12.68 23.81 -9.23
N ASP A 414 -11.81 24.33 -10.06
CA ASP A 414 -11.74 23.97 -11.47
C ASP A 414 -10.90 22.70 -11.73
N ASN A 415 -10.03 22.30 -10.78
CA ASN A 415 -9.05 21.23 -10.97
C ASN A 415 -9.02 20.18 -9.85
N TYR A 416 -9.77 20.36 -8.76
CA TYR A 416 -9.72 19.46 -7.59
C TYR A 416 -9.85 17.97 -7.95
N PHE A 417 -10.71 17.64 -8.91
CA PHE A 417 -10.99 16.26 -9.33
C PHE A 417 -9.80 15.53 -9.99
N LEU A 418 -8.77 16.29 -10.41
CA LEU A 418 -7.53 15.73 -10.96
C LEU A 418 -6.54 15.31 -9.86
N TYR A 419 -6.63 15.94 -8.69
CA TYR A 419 -5.63 15.82 -7.63
C TYR A 419 -6.18 15.23 -6.33
N SER A 420 -7.50 15.34 -6.08
CA SER A 420 -8.11 14.84 -4.84
C SER A 420 -8.04 13.32 -4.75
N ARG A 421 -7.61 12.84 -3.58
CA ARG A 421 -7.57 11.43 -3.17
C ARG A 421 -8.84 11.00 -2.42
N ASP A 422 -9.80 11.91 -2.21
CA ASP A 422 -11.06 11.60 -1.51
C ASP A 422 -11.87 10.48 -2.17
N PRO A 423 -11.95 10.39 -3.53
CA PRO A 423 -12.76 9.37 -4.20
C PRO A 423 -12.46 7.92 -3.79
N GLU A 424 -11.21 7.57 -3.54
CA GLU A 424 -10.78 6.23 -3.11
C GLU A 424 -10.79 6.03 -1.59
N ARG A 425 -10.94 7.10 -0.79
CA ARG A 425 -10.87 7.09 0.67
C ARG A 425 -12.22 6.99 1.37
N THR A 426 -13.30 6.78 0.61
CA THR A 426 -14.69 6.79 1.10
C THR A 426 -15.00 5.57 1.97
N PRO A 427 -16.05 5.64 2.82
CA PRO A 427 -16.41 4.59 3.76
C PRO A 427 -16.64 3.23 3.12
N PHE A 428 -16.23 2.16 3.83
CA PHE A 428 -16.45 0.77 3.41
C PHE A 428 -17.94 0.41 3.34
N GLN A 429 -18.32 -0.37 2.34
CA GLN A 429 -19.69 -0.75 2.04
C GLN A 429 -20.04 -2.11 2.68
N TRP A 430 -20.49 -2.09 3.96
CA TRP A 430 -20.81 -3.28 4.74
C TRP A 430 -22.12 -3.94 4.33
N ASN A 431 -23.17 -3.14 4.10
CA ASN A 431 -24.53 -3.60 3.77
C ASN A 431 -25.35 -2.48 3.10
N ASP A 432 -26.62 -2.74 2.82
CA ASP A 432 -27.57 -1.82 2.19
C ASP A 432 -28.25 -0.82 3.14
N GLN A 433 -27.86 -0.81 4.43
CA GLN A 433 -28.42 0.12 5.41
C GLN A 433 -27.83 1.53 5.24
N LEU A 434 -28.44 2.51 5.91
CA LEU A 434 -27.98 3.90 5.90
C LEU A 434 -26.46 3.96 6.09
N ASN A 435 -25.82 4.82 5.29
CA ASN A 435 -24.37 4.97 5.27
C ASN A 435 -23.61 3.64 5.04
N ALA A 436 -24.19 2.75 4.24
CA ALA A 436 -23.64 1.42 3.93
C ALA A 436 -23.35 0.57 5.18
N GLY A 437 -24.00 0.82 6.30
CA GLY A 437 -23.71 0.19 7.58
C GLY A 437 -22.35 0.56 8.18
N PHE A 438 -21.68 1.57 7.64
CA PHE A 438 -20.39 2.07 8.15
C PHE A 438 -20.54 2.70 9.52
N THR A 439 -21.54 3.56 9.72
CA THR A 439 -21.86 4.26 10.97
C THR A 439 -23.33 4.14 11.35
N SER A 440 -23.64 4.23 12.63
CA SER A 440 -24.99 4.48 13.14
C SER A 440 -25.36 5.97 13.19
N GLY A 441 -24.40 6.85 12.91
CA GLY A 441 -24.59 8.29 12.85
C GLY A 441 -25.35 8.75 11.61
N VAL A 442 -25.66 10.05 11.55
CA VAL A 442 -26.47 10.63 10.46
C VAL A 442 -25.63 11.02 9.24
N SER A 443 -24.33 11.16 9.39
CA SER A 443 -23.40 11.58 8.33
C SER A 443 -22.09 10.81 8.43
N THR A 444 -21.33 10.85 7.34
CA THR A 444 -19.98 10.30 7.21
C THR A 444 -19.01 11.41 6.86
N TRP A 445 -17.72 11.25 7.16
CA TRP A 445 -16.68 12.25 6.90
C TRP A 445 -16.46 12.50 5.39
N LEU A 446 -16.63 11.48 4.55
CA LEU A 446 -16.78 11.55 3.09
C LEU A 446 -18.05 10.80 2.69
N PRO A 447 -18.70 11.16 1.57
CA PRO A 447 -19.88 10.45 1.08
C PRO A 447 -19.62 8.96 0.88
N VAL A 448 -20.61 8.12 1.16
CA VAL A 448 -20.61 6.73 0.74
C VAL A 448 -20.97 6.66 -0.74
N ASN A 449 -20.33 5.75 -1.50
CA ASN A 449 -20.69 5.53 -2.89
C ASN A 449 -22.15 5.04 -3.00
N GLU A 450 -22.97 5.68 -3.83
CA GLU A 450 -24.39 5.35 -3.99
C GLU A 450 -24.67 3.91 -4.41
N ASN A 451 -23.67 3.24 -5.02
CA ASN A 451 -23.78 1.85 -5.44
C ASN A 451 -23.83 0.85 -4.26
N TYR A 452 -23.65 1.29 -3.01
CA TYR A 452 -23.66 0.43 -1.82
C TYR A 452 -24.96 -0.35 -1.65
N LEU A 453 -26.05 0.10 -2.25
CA LEU A 453 -27.32 -0.61 -2.22
C LEU A 453 -27.25 -1.97 -2.93
N GLU A 454 -26.35 -2.12 -3.90
CA GLU A 454 -26.14 -3.33 -4.69
C GLU A 454 -24.76 -3.92 -4.43
N LEU A 455 -23.72 -3.09 -4.38
CA LEU A 455 -22.34 -3.50 -4.14
C LEU A 455 -21.98 -3.31 -2.67
N ASN A 456 -22.14 -4.35 -1.88
CA ASN A 456 -21.77 -4.35 -0.47
C ASN A 456 -21.39 -5.76 0.00
N LEU A 457 -20.70 -5.87 1.11
CA LEU A 457 -20.18 -7.13 1.62
C LEU A 457 -21.29 -8.12 1.99
N GLU A 458 -22.40 -7.66 2.61
CA GLU A 458 -23.49 -8.52 3.05
C GLU A 458 -24.17 -9.21 1.84
N ALA A 459 -24.44 -8.44 0.78
CA ALA A 459 -24.99 -8.98 -0.47
C ALA A 459 -24.03 -10.01 -1.09
N GLN A 460 -22.72 -9.68 -1.16
CA GLN A 460 -21.75 -10.59 -1.75
C GLN A 460 -21.51 -11.86 -0.93
N ARG A 461 -21.68 -11.81 0.39
CA ARG A 461 -21.68 -13.01 1.24
C ARG A 461 -22.87 -13.92 0.97
N ALA A 462 -24.02 -13.37 0.66
CA ALA A 462 -25.25 -14.11 0.39
C ALA A 462 -25.24 -14.81 -0.99
N GLU A 463 -24.49 -14.25 -1.95
CA GLU A 463 -24.38 -14.82 -3.30
C GLU A 463 -23.58 -16.13 -3.32
N VAL A 464 -23.93 -17.03 -4.26
CA VAL A 464 -23.17 -18.27 -4.51
C VAL A 464 -21.81 -17.95 -5.14
N ARG A 465 -21.77 -16.95 -6.02
CA ARG A 465 -20.57 -16.41 -6.67
C ARG A 465 -20.58 -14.89 -6.53
N SER A 466 -19.50 -14.35 -6.04
CA SER A 466 -19.30 -12.90 -5.91
C SER A 466 -17.80 -12.59 -5.94
N GLU A 467 -17.45 -11.33 -6.05
CA GLU A 467 -16.07 -10.87 -5.95
C GLU A 467 -15.44 -11.31 -4.62
N PHE A 468 -16.16 -11.17 -3.51
CA PHE A 468 -15.69 -11.61 -2.20
C PHE A 468 -15.42 -13.12 -2.14
N LYS A 469 -16.30 -13.96 -2.75
CA LYS A 469 -16.07 -15.43 -2.81
C LYS A 469 -14.86 -15.79 -3.66
N ILE A 470 -14.62 -15.07 -4.75
CA ILE A 470 -13.41 -15.20 -5.57
C ILE A 470 -12.19 -14.84 -4.73
N TYR A 471 -12.22 -13.70 -4.06
CA TYR A 471 -11.13 -13.23 -3.20
C TYR A 471 -10.81 -14.26 -2.09
N GLN A 472 -11.81 -14.78 -1.40
CA GLN A 472 -11.65 -15.83 -0.38
C GLN A 472 -10.97 -17.08 -0.92
N ALA A 473 -11.37 -17.56 -2.10
CA ALA A 473 -10.75 -18.74 -2.70
C ALA A 473 -9.28 -18.51 -3.07
N LEU A 474 -8.94 -17.30 -3.54
CA LEU A 474 -7.56 -16.93 -3.87
C LEU A 474 -6.67 -16.82 -2.61
N THR A 475 -7.16 -16.21 -1.54
CA THR A 475 -6.43 -16.11 -0.27
C THR A 475 -6.30 -17.46 0.42
N GLU A 476 -7.31 -18.34 0.32
CA GLU A 476 -7.22 -19.73 0.81
C GLU A 476 -6.11 -20.51 0.07
N ALA A 477 -6.04 -20.40 -1.27
CA ALA A 477 -4.95 -20.99 -2.04
C ALA A 477 -3.59 -20.44 -1.60
N ARG A 478 -3.50 -19.13 -1.36
CA ARG A 478 -2.28 -18.48 -0.91
C ARG A 478 -1.81 -18.98 0.46
N LYS A 479 -2.72 -19.28 1.37
CA LYS A 479 -2.42 -19.81 2.71
C LYS A 479 -2.06 -21.29 2.73
N THR A 480 -2.67 -22.08 1.86
CA THR A 480 -2.67 -23.54 2.01
C THR A 480 -1.96 -24.29 0.90
N ALA A 481 -1.80 -23.69 -0.28
CA ALA A 481 -1.23 -24.37 -1.44
C ALA A 481 0.30 -24.23 -1.49
N PRO A 482 1.07 -25.34 -1.35
CA PRO A 482 2.53 -25.27 -1.43
C PRO A 482 3.04 -24.68 -2.76
N ALA A 483 2.34 -24.96 -3.87
CA ALA A 483 2.70 -24.42 -5.17
C ALA A 483 2.60 -22.87 -5.23
N ILE A 484 1.62 -22.28 -4.52
CA ILE A 484 1.50 -20.82 -4.43
C ILE A 484 2.55 -20.23 -3.49
N ILE A 485 2.81 -20.88 -2.36
CA ILE A 485 3.74 -20.38 -1.33
C ILE A 485 5.19 -20.49 -1.82
N LEU A 486 5.59 -21.66 -2.32
CA LEU A 486 6.99 -22.03 -2.60
C LEU A 486 7.27 -22.38 -4.07
N GLY A 487 6.23 -22.45 -4.92
CA GLY A 487 6.37 -22.93 -6.29
C GLY A 487 7.09 -21.94 -7.19
N ASN A 488 7.71 -22.49 -8.24
CA ASN A 488 8.32 -21.70 -9.31
C ASN A 488 7.26 -20.89 -10.07
N LEU A 489 7.66 -19.74 -10.54
CA LEU A 489 6.89 -18.89 -11.45
C LEU A 489 7.39 -19.07 -12.87
N ASN A 490 6.51 -19.50 -13.79
CA ASN A 490 6.75 -19.39 -15.23
C ASN A 490 5.58 -18.62 -15.84
N TYR A 491 5.86 -17.69 -16.74
CA TYR A 491 4.83 -16.85 -17.37
C TYR A 491 5.05 -16.77 -18.88
N VAL A 492 4.00 -16.49 -19.62
CA VAL A 492 4.00 -16.43 -21.06
C VAL A 492 2.89 -15.52 -21.58
N ILE A 493 3.17 -14.81 -22.69
CA ILE A 493 2.15 -14.19 -23.52
C ILE A 493 1.59 -15.27 -24.46
N VAL A 494 0.31 -15.58 -24.32
CA VAL A 494 -0.38 -16.57 -25.17
C VAL A 494 -0.86 -15.92 -26.46
N GLU A 495 -1.47 -14.75 -26.34
CA GLU A 495 -1.92 -13.86 -27.42
C GLU A 495 -1.81 -12.40 -26.97
N GLU A 496 -2.08 -11.43 -27.85
CA GLU A 496 -1.95 -9.99 -27.61
C GLU A 496 -2.57 -9.52 -26.30
N TYR A 497 -3.73 -10.07 -25.94
CA TYR A 497 -4.48 -9.75 -24.71
C TYR A 497 -4.51 -10.89 -23.69
N VAL A 498 -3.90 -12.04 -23.99
CA VAL A 498 -3.96 -13.21 -23.10
C VAL A 498 -2.59 -13.48 -22.50
N PHE A 499 -2.48 -13.23 -21.21
CA PHE A 499 -1.32 -13.52 -20.37
C PHE A 499 -1.60 -14.76 -19.53
N ALA A 500 -0.60 -15.63 -19.36
CA ALA A 500 -0.72 -16.78 -18.46
C ALA A 500 0.55 -16.97 -17.64
N PHE A 501 0.39 -17.49 -16.42
CA PHE A 501 1.52 -17.93 -15.61
C PHE A 501 1.18 -19.19 -14.81
N THR A 502 2.23 -19.96 -14.48
CA THR A 502 2.11 -21.13 -13.62
C THR A 502 2.78 -20.89 -12.27
N ARG A 503 2.21 -21.50 -11.24
CA ARG A 503 2.86 -21.74 -9.94
C ARG A 503 2.95 -23.23 -9.76
N GLU A 504 4.17 -23.75 -9.78
CA GLU A 504 4.40 -25.20 -9.82
C GLU A 504 5.54 -25.62 -8.90
N ILE A 505 5.35 -26.76 -8.26
CA ILE A 505 6.38 -27.42 -7.44
C ILE A 505 6.34 -28.93 -7.71
N THR A 506 7.51 -29.51 -7.98
CA THR A 506 7.62 -30.94 -8.26
C THR A 506 7.12 -31.77 -7.08
N GLY A 507 6.15 -32.63 -7.35
CA GLY A 507 5.54 -33.53 -6.35
C GLY A 507 4.42 -32.91 -5.53
N ALA A 508 3.98 -31.68 -5.82
CA ALA A 508 2.75 -31.16 -5.24
C ALA A 508 1.51 -31.95 -5.71
N ALA A 509 0.48 -31.96 -4.89
CA ALA A 509 -0.81 -32.56 -5.26
C ALA A 509 -1.50 -31.76 -6.36
N ASP A 510 -1.39 -30.43 -6.29
CA ASP A 510 -1.97 -29.48 -7.22
C ASP A 510 -0.98 -28.37 -7.56
N ASN A 511 -0.88 -28.03 -8.84
CA ASN A 511 -0.21 -26.86 -9.38
C ASN A 511 -1.24 -25.89 -9.95
N TYR A 512 -0.89 -24.63 -10.14
CA TYR A 512 -1.79 -23.57 -10.52
C TYR A 512 -1.37 -22.94 -11.84
N LEU A 513 -2.31 -22.83 -12.77
CA LEU A 513 -2.23 -22.05 -13.99
C LEU A 513 -3.23 -20.91 -13.90
N VAL A 514 -2.75 -19.68 -14.02
CA VAL A 514 -3.57 -18.46 -14.06
C VAL A 514 -3.57 -17.95 -15.49
N VAL A 515 -4.75 -17.75 -16.05
CA VAL A 515 -4.93 -17.22 -17.41
C VAL A 515 -5.78 -15.96 -17.34
N ILE A 516 -5.30 -14.88 -17.90
CA ILE A 516 -5.92 -13.56 -17.86
C ILE A 516 -6.16 -13.08 -19.28
N ASN A 517 -7.36 -12.64 -19.56
CA ASN A 517 -7.73 -11.94 -20.78
C ASN A 517 -7.99 -10.47 -20.46
N SER A 518 -7.09 -9.59 -20.85
CA SER A 518 -7.23 -8.14 -20.68
C SER A 518 -8.04 -7.47 -21.78
N GLY A 519 -8.37 -8.20 -22.86
CA GLY A 519 -9.11 -7.70 -24.02
C GLY A 519 -10.61 -7.55 -23.76
N TYR A 520 -11.27 -6.77 -24.58
CA TYR A 520 -12.71 -6.48 -24.51
C TYR A 520 -13.59 -7.50 -25.27
N ALA A 521 -13.03 -8.60 -25.70
CA ALA A 521 -13.76 -9.73 -26.31
C ALA A 521 -13.31 -11.03 -25.65
N ASP A 522 -14.21 -12.03 -25.65
CA ASP A 522 -13.86 -13.37 -25.21
C ASP A 522 -12.73 -13.93 -26.08
N ALA A 523 -11.77 -14.57 -25.42
CA ALA A 523 -10.65 -15.22 -26.08
C ALA A 523 -10.82 -16.74 -26.04
N ARG A 524 -10.35 -17.40 -27.13
CA ARG A 524 -10.29 -18.86 -27.21
C ARG A 524 -8.90 -19.25 -27.67
N VAL A 525 -8.11 -19.79 -26.76
CA VAL A 525 -6.66 -19.92 -26.92
C VAL A 525 -6.16 -21.34 -26.69
N ASN A 526 -5.04 -21.68 -27.34
CA ASN A 526 -4.31 -22.92 -27.10
C ASN A 526 -3.14 -22.66 -26.14
N ILE A 527 -3.38 -22.82 -24.84
CA ILE A 527 -2.37 -22.58 -23.80
C ILE A 527 -1.20 -23.59 -23.93
N ARG A 528 -1.50 -24.84 -24.32
CA ARG A 528 -0.46 -25.87 -24.50
C ARG A 528 0.50 -25.58 -25.66
N ALA A 529 0.10 -24.76 -26.63
CA ALA A 529 1.04 -24.33 -27.67
C ALA A 529 2.16 -23.45 -27.07
N ALA A 530 1.83 -22.64 -26.05
CA ALA A 530 2.80 -21.79 -25.34
C ALA A 530 3.49 -22.50 -24.16
N LEU A 531 2.76 -23.43 -23.48
CA LEU A 531 3.25 -24.21 -22.34
C LEU A 531 3.05 -25.72 -22.60
N PRO A 532 3.90 -26.36 -23.43
CA PRO A 532 3.70 -27.76 -23.89
C PRO A 532 3.76 -28.82 -22.76
N GLN A 533 4.35 -28.48 -21.63
CA GLN A 533 4.47 -29.35 -20.46
C GLN A 533 3.13 -29.55 -19.72
N LEU A 534 2.13 -28.69 -19.95
CA LEU A 534 0.83 -28.81 -19.31
C LEU A 534 0.03 -30.02 -19.82
N PRO A 535 -0.82 -30.64 -18.98
CA PRO A 535 -1.73 -31.71 -19.40
C PRO A 535 -2.77 -31.20 -20.41
N GLU A 536 -3.52 -32.11 -21.05
CA GLU A 536 -4.63 -31.72 -21.95
C GLU A 536 -5.81 -31.11 -21.20
N ILE A 537 -6.06 -31.60 -19.96
CA ILE A 537 -7.19 -31.20 -19.14
C ILE A 537 -6.67 -30.75 -17.78
N GLY A 538 -7.09 -29.54 -17.37
CA GLY A 538 -7.06 -29.05 -15.99
C GLY A 538 -8.45 -28.90 -15.42
N PHE A 539 -8.56 -28.45 -14.18
CA PHE A 539 -9.84 -28.21 -13.50
C PHE A 539 -9.93 -26.77 -13.01
N ALA A 540 -11.03 -26.10 -13.32
CA ALA A 540 -11.24 -24.72 -12.88
C ALA A 540 -11.26 -24.65 -11.34
N TYR A 541 -10.48 -23.75 -10.78
CA TYR A 541 -10.45 -23.44 -9.35
C TYR A 541 -11.26 -22.18 -9.05
N VAL A 542 -10.92 -21.09 -9.72
CA VAL A 542 -11.60 -19.79 -9.63
C VAL A 542 -11.78 -19.22 -11.02
N THR A 543 -12.92 -18.59 -11.26
CA THR A 543 -13.27 -17.98 -12.56
C THR A 543 -13.88 -16.61 -12.34
N SER A 544 -13.69 -15.69 -13.27
CA SER A 544 -14.44 -14.41 -13.32
C SER A 544 -15.94 -14.64 -13.33
N LEU A 545 -16.72 -13.68 -12.81
CA LEU A 545 -18.17 -13.84 -12.58
C LEU A 545 -18.97 -14.15 -13.85
N ASP A 546 -18.60 -13.52 -14.98
CA ASP A 546 -19.27 -13.71 -16.28
C ASP A 546 -18.90 -15.03 -16.99
N SER A 547 -17.97 -15.80 -16.42
CA SER A 547 -17.56 -17.08 -16.98
C SER A 547 -18.68 -18.12 -16.88
N LEU A 548 -18.92 -18.86 -17.96
CA LEU A 548 -19.77 -20.04 -17.98
C LEU A 548 -19.11 -21.27 -17.34
N ILE A 549 -17.77 -21.24 -17.20
CA ILE A 549 -17.00 -22.25 -16.48
C ILE A 549 -17.17 -22.00 -14.98
N THR A 550 -17.42 -23.04 -14.22
CA THR A 550 -17.55 -22.98 -12.77
C THR A 550 -16.46 -23.82 -12.07
N ALA A 551 -16.28 -23.63 -10.78
CA ALA A 551 -15.27 -24.37 -10.01
C ALA A 551 -15.46 -25.90 -10.16
N ASN A 552 -14.36 -26.62 -10.36
CA ASN A 552 -14.23 -28.05 -10.65
C ASN A 552 -14.65 -28.48 -12.06
N ASP A 553 -15.08 -27.58 -12.94
CA ASP A 553 -15.33 -27.95 -14.33
C ASP A 553 -14.00 -28.31 -15.02
N PRO A 554 -13.99 -29.34 -15.90
CA PRO A 554 -12.83 -29.66 -16.70
C PRO A 554 -12.60 -28.57 -17.77
N VAL A 555 -11.35 -28.14 -17.90
CA VAL A 555 -10.90 -27.14 -18.89
C VAL A 555 -9.92 -27.81 -19.84
N VAL A 556 -10.23 -27.77 -21.13
CA VAL A 556 -9.36 -28.26 -22.21
C VAL A 556 -8.32 -27.18 -22.51
N LEU A 557 -7.05 -27.42 -22.17
CA LEU A 557 -6.00 -26.40 -22.27
C LEU A 557 -5.53 -26.13 -23.71
N SER A 558 -5.79 -27.05 -24.64
CA SER A 558 -5.58 -26.80 -26.08
C SER A 558 -6.70 -25.97 -26.73
N ASP A 559 -7.79 -25.71 -26.01
CA ASP A 559 -8.98 -24.99 -26.50
C ASP A 559 -9.67 -24.24 -25.34
N CYS A 560 -8.91 -23.41 -24.64
CA CYS A 560 -9.34 -22.72 -23.43
C CYS A 560 -10.10 -21.44 -23.75
N GLN A 561 -11.29 -21.28 -23.18
CA GLN A 561 -12.09 -20.07 -23.30
C GLN A 561 -11.97 -19.21 -22.05
N ILE A 562 -11.68 -17.92 -22.24
CA ILE A 562 -11.60 -16.92 -21.19
C ILE A 562 -12.48 -15.73 -21.58
N VAL A 563 -13.36 -15.31 -20.67
CA VAL A 563 -14.26 -14.17 -20.92
C VAL A 563 -13.47 -12.86 -21.07
N ALA A 564 -14.07 -11.89 -21.75
CA ALA A 564 -13.52 -10.54 -21.87
C ALA A 564 -13.20 -9.94 -20.49
N ARG A 565 -12.08 -9.24 -20.40
CA ARG A 565 -11.62 -8.57 -19.15
C ARG A 565 -11.57 -9.51 -17.93
N GLY A 566 -11.44 -10.82 -18.15
CA GLY A 566 -11.59 -11.82 -17.11
C GLY A 566 -10.36 -12.66 -16.87
N GLY A 567 -10.48 -13.53 -15.86
CA GLY A 567 -9.44 -14.48 -15.45
C GLY A 567 -9.99 -15.87 -15.14
N LEU A 568 -9.12 -16.84 -15.24
CA LEU A 568 -9.38 -18.25 -14.95
C LEU A 568 -8.17 -18.85 -14.24
N VAL A 569 -8.40 -19.39 -13.06
CA VAL A 569 -7.39 -20.16 -12.31
C VAL A 569 -7.70 -21.63 -12.44
N ILE A 570 -6.72 -22.42 -12.88
CA ILE A 570 -6.86 -23.85 -13.23
C ILE A 570 -5.88 -24.65 -12.39
N LEU A 571 -6.35 -25.74 -11.81
CA LEU A 571 -5.53 -26.75 -11.14
C LEU A 571 -5.11 -27.84 -12.12
N TRP A 572 -3.87 -28.32 -11.98
CA TRP A 572 -3.41 -29.54 -12.64
C TRP A 572 -2.45 -30.33 -11.75
N LYS A 573 -2.28 -31.63 -12.08
CA LYS A 573 -1.40 -32.56 -11.35
C LYS A 573 -0.16 -32.88 -12.15
#